data_f2551e247f1819515b4a1e30b7c6ef4d
#
_entry.id   f2551e247f1819515b4a1e30b7c6ef4d
#
_cell.length_a   1.000
_cell.length_b   1.000
_cell.length_c   1.000
_cell.angle_alpha   90.00
_cell.angle_beta   90.00
_cell.angle_gamma   90.00
#
_symmetry.space_group_name_H-M   'P 1'
#
loop_
_entity.id
_entity.type
_entity.pdbx_description
1 polymer ?
#
loop_
_entity_poly.entity_id
_entity_poly.type
_entity_poly.pdbx_seq_one_letter_code
_entity_poly.pdbx_strand_id
1 'polypeptide(L)'
;MSLQTLLEAPHITLSYDHLNEWLLADWHGNQDLASVQQGSQEILRLMQLQRCHKVLNDNTRVTSMWSEAAEWAGKDLFPALAAAGLRYFAWVYSPNLYSRLSTDLTLQFAAGSPVVATFDDVDTAQGWLKQM
;
A
#
# COMPACT_ATOMS: atom_id res chain seq x y z
N MET A 1 -15.39 15.38 8.31
CA MET A 1 -14.81 14.40 7.40
C MET A 1 -13.89 13.48 8.17
N SER A 2 -13.99 12.20 7.94
CA SER A 2 -13.15 11.23 8.64
C SER A 2 -11.75 11.11 8.03
N LEU A 3 -11.56 11.50 6.78
CA LEU A 3 -10.28 11.37 6.08
C LEU A 3 -9.41 12.61 6.29
N GLN A 4 -8.19 12.41 6.80
CA GLN A 4 -7.22 13.46 7.05
C GLN A 4 -5.97 13.23 6.21
N THR A 5 -5.60 14.19 5.37
CA THR A 5 -4.36 14.11 4.60
C THR A 5 -3.17 14.37 5.53
N LEU A 6 -2.23 13.42 5.55
CA LEU A 6 -1.03 13.48 6.39
C LEU A 6 0.22 13.85 5.61
N LEU A 7 0.27 13.48 4.32
CA LEU A 7 1.42 13.74 3.46
C LEU A 7 0.97 13.86 2.01
N GLU A 8 1.43 14.92 1.33
CA GLU A 8 1.31 15.04 -0.12
C GLU A 8 2.70 15.11 -0.72
N ALA A 9 3.10 14.04 -1.41
CA ALA A 9 4.38 13.95 -2.10
C ALA A 9 4.13 13.79 -3.60
N PRO A 10 5.17 13.98 -4.45
CA PRO A 10 4.99 13.86 -5.90
C PRO A 10 4.45 12.51 -6.38
N HIS A 11 4.75 11.43 -5.66
CA HIS A 11 4.40 10.07 -6.07
C HIS A 11 3.35 9.40 -5.22
N ILE A 12 2.98 9.99 -4.08
CA ILE A 12 2.06 9.37 -3.14
C ILE A 12 1.37 10.44 -2.28
N THR A 13 0.10 10.21 -2.00
CA THR A 13 -0.65 10.95 -0.98
C THR A 13 -1.06 9.97 0.11
N LEU A 14 -0.72 10.29 1.34
CA LEU A 14 -1.06 9.48 2.50
C LEU A 14 -2.10 10.18 3.36
N SER A 15 -3.17 9.47 3.67
CA SER A 15 -4.27 10.00 4.47
C SER A 15 -4.67 8.97 5.53
N TYR A 16 -5.18 9.45 6.66
CA TYR A 16 -5.70 8.58 7.69
C TYR A 16 -7.22 8.68 7.72
N ASP A 17 -7.88 7.53 7.71
CA ASP A 17 -9.33 7.41 7.86
C ASP A 17 -9.65 7.18 9.33
N HIS A 18 -10.11 8.24 10.01
CA HIS A 18 -10.41 8.18 11.44
C HIS A 18 -11.65 7.35 11.77
N LEU A 19 -12.57 7.20 10.82
CA LEU A 19 -13.77 6.39 11.01
C LEU A 19 -13.43 4.89 10.94
N ASN A 20 -12.67 4.51 9.93
CA ASN A 20 -12.33 3.10 9.67
C ASN A 20 -11.00 2.67 10.31
N GLU A 21 -10.24 3.62 10.81
CA GLU A 21 -8.95 3.39 11.48
C GLU A 21 -7.93 2.68 10.59
N TRP A 22 -7.79 3.17 9.35
CA TRP A 22 -6.75 2.70 8.44
C TRP A 22 -6.01 3.83 7.76
N LEU A 23 -4.81 3.53 7.28
CA LEU A 23 -4.01 4.44 6.46
C LEU A 23 -4.36 4.19 4.99
N LEU A 24 -4.66 5.26 4.26
CA LEU A 24 -4.86 5.22 2.81
C LEU A 24 -3.58 5.69 2.12
N ALA A 25 -3.01 4.82 1.30
CA ALA A 25 -1.84 5.12 0.48
C ALA A 25 -2.30 5.20 -0.98
N ASP A 26 -2.36 6.42 -1.51
CA ASP A 26 -2.78 6.70 -2.88
C ASP A 26 -1.55 7.02 -3.72
N TRP A 27 -1.07 6.03 -4.46
CA TRP A 27 0.07 6.18 -5.35
C TRP A 27 -0.37 6.76 -6.69
N HIS A 28 0.44 7.64 -7.27
CA HIS A 28 0.09 8.25 -8.55
C HIS A 28 1.32 8.52 -9.42
N GLY A 29 1.11 8.35 -10.73
CA GLY A 29 2.13 8.57 -11.73
C GLY A 29 3.06 7.38 -11.91
N ASN A 30 4.19 7.63 -12.56
CA ASN A 30 5.22 6.63 -12.79
C ASN A 30 5.97 6.35 -11.49
N GLN A 31 6.22 5.08 -11.24
CA GLN A 31 6.97 4.64 -10.06
C GLN A 31 8.25 3.96 -10.49
N ASP A 32 9.27 4.07 -9.65
CA ASP A 32 10.56 3.38 -9.77
C ASP A 32 10.99 2.87 -8.39
N LEU A 33 12.17 2.28 -8.30
CA LEU A 33 12.68 1.77 -7.03
C LEU A 33 12.74 2.88 -5.97
N ALA A 34 13.27 4.04 -6.34
CA ALA A 34 13.44 5.14 -5.39
C ALA A 34 12.10 5.66 -4.86
N SER A 35 11.12 5.90 -5.75
CA SER A 35 9.80 6.40 -5.32
C SER A 35 9.04 5.38 -4.49
N VAL A 36 9.11 4.09 -4.85
CA VAL A 36 8.47 3.02 -4.07
C VAL A 36 9.10 2.94 -2.68
N GLN A 37 10.42 3.00 -2.58
CA GLN A 37 11.10 2.96 -1.29
C GLN A 37 10.77 4.17 -0.42
N GLN A 38 10.80 5.38 -0.98
CA GLN A 38 10.48 6.60 -0.26
C GLN A 38 9.05 6.62 0.24
N GLY A 39 8.10 6.30 -0.64
CA GLY A 39 6.68 6.27 -0.26
C GLY A 39 6.39 5.18 0.77
N SER A 40 7.02 4.02 0.62
CA SER A 40 6.84 2.90 1.55
C SER A 40 7.40 3.19 2.94
N GLN A 41 8.52 3.90 3.02
CA GLN A 41 9.08 4.35 4.30
C GLN A 41 8.12 5.32 5.00
N GLU A 42 7.45 6.18 4.24
CA GLU A 42 6.44 7.09 4.79
C GLU A 42 5.19 6.34 5.26
N ILE A 43 4.78 5.29 4.54
CA ILE A 43 3.70 4.40 5.00
C ILE A 43 4.07 3.81 6.36
N LEU A 44 5.27 3.27 6.48
CA LEU A 44 5.75 2.68 7.74
C LEU A 44 5.73 3.70 8.88
N ARG A 45 6.29 4.88 8.63
CA ARG A 45 6.35 5.96 9.63
C ARG A 45 4.97 6.39 10.11
N LEU A 46 4.06 6.64 9.17
CA LEU A 46 2.72 7.14 9.50
C LEU A 46 1.84 6.05 10.10
N MET A 47 2.01 4.80 9.67
CA MET A 47 1.31 3.67 10.28
C MET A 47 1.67 3.53 11.76
N GLN A 48 2.96 3.65 12.10
CA GLN A 48 3.43 3.61 13.47
C GLN A 48 2.91 4.80 14.28
N LEU A 49 2.94 5.99 13.70
CA LEU A 49 2.48 7.22 14.35
C LEU A 49 0.99 7.14 14.69
N GLN A 50 0.18 6.64 13.76
CA GLN A 50 -1.27 6.48 13.94
C GLN A 50 -1.64 5.21 14.73
N ARG A 51 -0.69 4.31 14.95
CA ARG A 51 -0.92 3.02 15.62
C ARG A 51 -2.03 2.20 14.97
N CYS A 52 -2.10 2.25 13.64
CA CYS A 52 -3.09 1.48 12.89
C CYS A 52 -2.54 0.13 12.46
N HIS A 53 -3.45 -0.80 12.15
CA HIS A 53 -3.12 -2.18 11.80
C HIS A 53 -3.59 -2.55 10.39
N LYS A 54 -4.14 -1.58 9.66
CA LYS A 54 -4.71 -1.77 8.34
C LYS A 54 -4.20 -0.69 7.40
N VAL A 55 -3.91 -1.09 6.16
CA VAL A 55 -3.53 -0.17 5.08
C VAL A 55 -4.40 -0.48 3.87
N LEU A 56 -5.00 0.56 3.29
CA LEU A 56 -5.62 0.52 1.97
C LEU A 56 -4.62 1.13 0.99
N ASN A 57 -4.00 0.28 0.17
CA ASN A 57 -2.97 0.68 -0.77
C ASN A 57 -3.55 0.73 -2.18
N ASP A 58 -3.75 1.93 -2.69
CA ASP A 58 -4.44 2.18 -3.94
C ASP A 58 -3.45 2.53 -5.05
N ASN A 59 -3.31 1.63 -6.04
CA ASN A 59 -2.48 1.82 -7.22
C ASN A 59 -3.29 2.23 -8.46
N THR A 60 -4.55 2.62 -8.31
CA THR A 60 -5.41 2.95 -9.46
C THR A 60 -4.77 3.98 -10.38
N ARG A 61 -4.00 4.92 -9.84
CA ARG A 61 -3.37 6.00 -10.60
C ARG A 61 -1.90 5.76 -10.96
N VAL A 62 -1.37 4.58 -10.65
CA VAL A 62 -0.01 4.21 -11.08
C VAL A 62 -0.01 3.91 -12.56
N THR A 63 0.96 4.47 -13.28
CA THR A 63 0.98 4.46 -14.75
C THR A 63 2.18 3.73 -15.35
N SER A 64 3.04 3.11 -14.54
CA SER A 64 4.24 2.44 -15.01
C SER A 64 4.46 1.08 -14.36
N MET A 65 5.37 0.30 -14.97
CA MET A 65 5.99 -0.86 -14.33
C MET A 65 6.93 -0.38 -13.21
N TRP A 66 6.98 -1.15 -12.12
CA TRP A 66 7.91 -0.90 -11.00
C TRP A 66 8.49 -2.22 -10.47
N SER A 67 8.65 -3.20 -11.35
CA SER A 67 9.09 -4.55 -11.00
C SER A 67 10.47 -4.60 -10.33
N GLU A 68 11.33 -3.59 -10.54
CA GLU A 68 12.62 -3.49 -9.87
C GLU A 68 12.50 -3.34 -8.35
N ALA A 69 11.34 -2.86 -7.87
CA ALA A 69 11.07 -2.73 -6.44
C ALA A 69 10.37 -3.96 -5.83
N ALA A 70 9.94 -4.91 -6.66
CA ALA A 70 9.08 -6.01 -6.22
C ALA A 70 9.74 -6.92 -5.19
N GLU A 71 10.99 -7.31 -5.40
CA GLU A 71 11.71 -8.16 -4.46
C GLU A 71 11.92 -7.47 -3.12
N TRP A 72 12.34 -6.22 -3.15
CA TRP A 72 12.51 -5.42 -1.93
C TRP A 72 11.21 -5.31 -1.16
N ALA A 73 10.10 -5.00 -1.86
CA ALA A 73 8.80 -4.84 -1.21
C ALA A 73 8.33 -6.14 -0.53
N GLY A 74 8.47 -7.28 -1.23
CA GLY A 74 8.05 -8.56 -0.68
C GLY A 74 8.94 -9.07 0.45
N LYS A 75 10.26 -8.93 0.30
CA LYS A 75 11.24 -9.49 1.25
C LYS A 75 11.57 -8.57 2.42
N ASP A 76 11.59 -7.26 2.20
CA ASP A 76 12.03 -6.30 3.21
C ASP A 76 10.90 -5.45 3.76
N LEU A 77 10.07 -4.87 2.87
CA LEU A 77 9.02 -3.95 3.29
C LEU A 77 7.91 -4.65 4.09
N PHE A 78 7.32 -5.70 3.55
CA PHE A 78 6.20 -6.37 4.23
C PHE A 78 6.58 -6.93 5.60
N PRO A 79 7.73 -7.59 5.78
CA PRO A 79 8.13 -7.99 7.13
C PRO A 79 8.31 -6.80 8.08
N ALA A 80 8.85 -5.67 7.60
CA ALA A 80 9.00 -4.46 8.41
C ALA A 80 7.65 -3.88 8.83
N LEU A 81 6.69 -3.84 7.91
CA LEU A 81 5.33 -3.37 8.21
C LEU A 81 4.65 -4.29 9.23
N ALA A 82 4.79 -5.60 9.07
CA ALA A 82 4.25 -6.58 10.00
C ALA A 82 4.86 -6.43 11.41
N ALA A 83 6.18 -6.24 11.48
CA ALA A 83 6.88 -6.00 12.76
C ALA A 83 6.40 -4.72 13.43
N ALA A 84 5.98 -3.71 12.66
CA ALA A 84 5.43 -2.46 13.17
C ALA A 84 3.94 -2.53 13.53
N GLY A 85 3.29 -3.68 13.31
CA GLY A 85 1.90 -3.91 13.73
C GLY A 85 0.89 -4.03 12.60
N LEU A 86 1.32 -3.97 11.33
CA LEU A 86 0.40 -4.14 10.21
C LEU A 86 -0.11 -5.57 10.16
N ARG A 87 -1.44 -5.75 10.11
CA ARG A 87 -2.10 -7.04 10.04
C ARG A 87 -2.74 -7.29 8.69
N TYR A 88 -3.36 -6.26 8.10
CA TYR A 88 -4.14 -6.39 6.87
C TYR A 88 -3.76 -5.28 5.89
N PHE A 89 -3.44 -5.70 4.68
CA PHE A 89 -3.02 -4.82 3.59
C PHE A 89 -3.91 -5.11 2.39
N ALA A 90 -4.83 -4.18 2.07
CA ALA A 90 -5.69 -4.28 0.90
C ALA A 90 -5.03 -3.54 -0.25
N TRP A 91 -4.76 -4.24 -1.34
CA TRP A 91 -4.02 -3.72 -2.47
C TRP A 91 -4.93 -3.61 -3.69
N VAL A 92 -5.22 -2.39 -4.11
CA VAL A 92 -6.02 -2.15 -5.31
C VAL A 92 -5.10 -2.05 -6.51
N TYR A 93 -5.36 -2.88 -7.53
CA TYR A 93 -4.57 -2.89 -8.76
C TYR A 93 -4.70 -1.60 -9.55
N SER A 94 -3.62 -1.24 -10.23
CA SER A 94 -3.66 -0.27 -11.34
C SER A 94 -4.34 -0.91 -12.55
N PRO A 95 -5.04 -0.14 -13.41
CA PRO A 95 -5.48 -0.64 -14.71
C PRO A 95 -4.32 -0.86 -15.69
N ASN A 96 -3.13 -0.33 -15.40
CA ASN A 96 -1.94 -0.54 -16.20
C ASN A 96 -1.41 -1.96 -16.03
N LEU A 97 -1.29 -2.71 -17.14
CA LEU A 97 -0.88 -4.11 -17.11
C LEU A 97 0.48 -4.32 -16.45
N TYR A 98 1.45 -3.46 -16.73
CA TYR A 98 2.80 -3.61 -16.19
C TYR A 98 2.85 -3.34 -14.70
N SER A 99 2.04 -2.40 -14.21
CA SER A 99 1.89 -2.16 -12.78
C SER A 99 1.24 -3.37 -12.09
N ARG A 100 0.20 -3.96 -12.70
CA ARG A 100 -0.44 -5.18 -12.16
C ARG A 100 0.56 -6.32 -12.05
N LEU A 101 1.38 -6.52 -13.08
CA LEU A 101 2.41 -7.57 -13.07
C LEU A 101 3.46 -7.30 -11.98
N SER A 102 3.79 -6.05 -11.72
CA SER A 102 4.72 -5.68 -10.64
C SER A 102 4.13 -6.04 -9.27
N THR A 103 2.83 -5.82 -9.06
CA THR A 103 2.14 -6.23 -7.84
C THR A 103 2.18 -7.75 -7.68
N ASP A 104 1.84 -8.49 -8.72
CA ASP A 104 1.84 -9.96 -8.68
C ASP A 104 3.24 -10.52 -8.42
N LEU A 105 4.26 -9.91 -9.01
CA LEU A 105 5.65 -10.28 -8.76
C LEU A 105 6.03 -10.06 -7.29
N THR A 106 5.62 -8.93 -6.71
CA THR A 106 5.87 -8.64 -5.30
C THR A 106 5.29 -9.74 -4.40
N LEU A 107 4.08 -10.21 -4.70
CA LEU A 107 3.42 -11.25 -3.91
C LEU A 107 4.18 -12.57 -3.95
N GLN A 108 4.92 -12.85 -5.01
CA GLN A 108 5.75 -14.06 -5.10
C GLN A 108 6.92 -14.03 -4.12
N PHE A 109 7.39 -12.83 -3.74
CA PHE A 109 8.45 -12.67 -2.76
C PHE A 109 7.95 -12.54 -1.33
N ALA A 110 6.65 -12.25 -1.15
CA ALA A 110 6.06 -12.07 0.17
C ALA A 110 5.74 -13.42 0.80
N ALA A 111 5.97 -13.54 2.11
CA ALA A 111 5.66 -14.74 2.88
C ALA A 111 5.20 -14.36 4.28
N GLY A 112 4.18 -15.06 4.80
CA GLY A 112 3.70 -14.83 6.15
C GLY A 112 2.89 -13.55 6.31
N SER A 113 3.18 -12.81 7.38
CA SER A 113 2.45 -11.58 7.70
C SER A 113 3.03 -10.38 6.94
N PRO A 114 2.21 -9.34 6.66
CA PRO A 114 0.78 -9.22 6.93
C PRO A 114 -0.07 -10.04 5.96
N VAL A 115 -1.36 -10.14 6.23
CA VAL A 115 -2.31 -10.68 5.27
C VAL A 115 -2.51 -9.65 4.16
N VAL A 116 -2.17 -10.03 2.93
CA VAL A 116 -2.30 -9.17 1.75
C VAL A 116 -3.38 -9.74 0.85
N ALA A 117 -4.36 -8.91 0.49
CA ALA A 117 -5.38 -9.27 -0.49
C ALA A 117 -5.41 -8.23 -1.59
N THR A 118 -5.61 -8.67 -2.83
CA THR A 118 -5.65 -7.81 -4.01
C THR A 118 -7.08 -7.64 -4.53
N PHE A 119 -7.36 -6.46 -5.07
CA PHE A 119 -8.70 -6.09 -5.53
C PHE A 119 -8.61 -5.28 -6.81
N ASP A 120 -9.66 -5.36 -7.63
CA ASP A 120 -9.74 -4.56 -8.87
C ASP A 120 -10.33 -3.16 -8.65
N ASP A 121 -10.99 -2.93 -7.52
CA ASP A 121 -11.59 -1.63 -7.21
C ASP A 121 -11.50 -1.30 -5.71
N VAL A 122 -11.60 -0.02 -5.41
CA VAL A 122 -11.48 0.50 -4.05
C VAL A 122 -12.65 0.06 -3.17
N ASP A 123 -13.86 0.05 -3.69
CA ASP A 123 -15.06 -0.28 -2.90
C ASP A 123 -14.99 -1.70 -2.34
N THR A 124 -14.57 -2.66 -3.17
CA THR A 124 -14.41 -4.05 -2.73
C THR A 124 -13.30 -4.17 -1.69
N ALA A 125 -12.18 -3.47 -1.89
CA ALA A 125 -11.07 -3.45 -0.95
C ALA A 125 -11.50 -2.88 0.41
N GLN A 126 -12.23 -1.77 0.42
CA GLN A 126 -12.75 -1.18 1.64
C GLN A 126 -13.71 -2.12 2.37
N GLY A 127 -14.58 -2.79 1.63
CA GLY A 127 -15.52 -3.76 2.20
C GLY A 127 -14.80 -4.89 2.92
N TRP A 128 -13.71 -5.39 2.33
CA TRP A 128 -12.89 -6.42 2.95
C TRP A 128 -12.19 -5.91 4.21
N LEU A 129 -11.56 -4.73 4.15
CA LEU A 129 -10.86 -4.16 5.31
C LEU A 129 -11.80 -3.91 6.49
N LYS A 130 -13.03 -3.48 6.23
CA LYS A 130 -14.01 -3.21 7.28
C LYS A 130 -14.36 -4.47 8.07
N GLN A 131 -14.26 -5.64 7.45
CA GLN A 131 -14.59 -6.92 8.09
C GLN A 131 -13.41 -7.48 8.90
N MET A 132 -12.21 -6.99 8.66
CA MET A 132 -11.01 -7.43 9.38
C MET A 132 -10.88 -6.64 10.71
#